data_61443b762c78f551bffd89d4c5cea925
#
_entry.id   61443b762c78f551bffd89d4c5cea925
#
_cell.length_a   1.000
_cell.length_b   1.000
_cell.length_c   1.000
_cell.angle_alpha   90.00
_cell.angle_beta   90.00
_cell.angle_gamma   90.00
#
_symmetry.space_group_name_H-M   'P 1'
#
loop_
_entity.id
_entity.type
_entity.pdbx_description
1 polymer ?
#
loop_
_entity_poly.entity_id
_entity_poly.type
_entity_poly.pdbx_seq_one_letter_code
_entity_poly.pdbx_strand_id
1 'polypeptide(L)'
;MAEADPNPGKAWAEWERHGIALLPLGRRFDAIRVPAERIYAAAASDEPGVVATTLRAWLDGPVIRDLRSKMSPYYVLIAPDADWDGPDERLTTGAYLGVPRPGHSTVLSRWVVLPPHPGALCDTRHLRTLLATATPLRTVGG
;
A
#
# COMPACT_ATOMS: atom_id res chain seq x y z
N MET A 1 5.37 9.15 -9.06
CA MET A 1 6.10 8.34 -8.03
C MET A 1 7.56 8.68 -7.94
N ALA A 2 8.26 8.80 -9.07
CA ALA A 2 9.68 9.14 -9.04
C ALA A 2 9.96 10.47 -8.34
N GLU A 3 9.01 11.40 -8.35
CA GLU A 3 9.14 12.71 -7.71
C GLU A 3 9.28 12.63 -6.18
N ALA A 4 8.91 11.48 -5.58
CA ALA A 4 9.12 11.26 -4.14
C ALA A 4 10.60 11.21 -3.79
N ASP A 5 11.47 10.85 -4.73
CA ASP A 5 12.92 10.82 -4.53
C ASP A 5 13.49 12.22 -4.77
N PRO A 6 14.39 12.72 -3.91
CA PRO A 6 15.11 13.98 -4.18
C PRO A 6 15.87 13.96 -5.51
N ASN A 7 16.20 12.75 -5.98
CA ASN A 7 16.84 12.54 -7.29
C ASN A 7 15.96 11.58 -8.09
N PRO A 8 14.97 12.08 -8.86
CA PRO A 8 14.10 11.21 -9.66
C PRO A 8 14.84 10.30 -10.63
N GLY A 9 15.99 10.73 -11.13
CA GLY A 9 16.81 9.90 -12.01
C GLY A 9 17.30 8.63 -11.34
N LYS A 10 17.54 8.68 -10.02
CA LYS A 10 17.95 7.52 -9.27
C LYS A 10 16.82 6.48 -9.23
N ALA A 11 15.58 6.91 -9.00
CA ALA A 11 14.42 6.01 -9.00
C ALA A 11 14.25 5.34 -10.35
N TRP A 12 14.36 6.08 -11.44
CA TRP A 12 14.27 5.52 -12.78
C TRP A 12 15.37 4.50 -13.06
N ALA A 13 16.61 4.77 -12.62
CA ALA A 13 17.74 3.84 -12.77
C ALA A 13 17.50 2.54 -11.97
N GLU A 14 16.97 2.66 -10.77
CA GLU A 14 16.64 1.49 -9.95
C GLU A 14 15.55 0.64 -10.60
N TRP A 15 14.51 1.27 -11.15
CA TRP A 15 13.45 0.57 -11.87
C TRP A 15 13.99 -0.18 -13.09
N GLU A 16 14.91 0.42 -13.84
CA GLU A 16 15.52 -0.24 -15.00
C GLU A 16 16.35 -1.45 -14.59
N ARG A 17 17.09 -1.35 -13.50
CA ARG A 17 17.99 -2.43 -13.05
C ARG A 17 17.29 -3.52 -12.29
N HIS A 18 16.37 -3.17 -11.41
CA HIS A 18 15.82 -4.10 -10.42
C HIS A 18 14.30 -4.27 -10.50
N GLY A 19 13.61 -3.43 -11.24
CA GLY A 19 12.15 -3.41 -11.30
C GLY A 19 11.51 -2.82 -10.06
N ILE A 20 12.29 -2.48 -9.03
CA ILE A 20 11.85 -1.88 -7.78
C ILE A 20 12.76 -0.71 -7.46
N ALA A 21 12.17 0.40 -7.04
CA ALA A 21 12.91 1.55 -6.54
C ALA A 21 12.59 1.77 -5.06
N LEU A 22 13.61 2.12 -4.26
CA LEU A 22 13.40 2.52 -2.88
C LEU A 22 13.07 4.02 -2.87
N LEU A 23 11.83 4.35 -2.54
CA LEU A 23 11.37 5.73 -2.49
C LEU A 23 11.24 6.19 -1.04
N PRO A 24 11.73 7.39 -0.71
CA PRO A 24 11.59 7.92 0.65
C PRO A 24 10.14 8.32 0.91
N LEU A 25 9.67 8.00 2.12
CA LEU A 25 8.34 8.38 2.58
C LEU A 25 8.38 9.74 3.27
N GLY A 26 7.22 10.36 3.43
CA GLY A 26 7.08 11.63 4.12
C GLY A 26 7.14 12.86 3.22
N ARG A 27 7.41 12.70 1.93
CA ARG A 27 7.49 13.82 0.98
C ARG A 27 6.26 13.91 0.10
N ARG A 28 6.06 12.90 -0.74
CA ARG A 28 4.91 12.84 -1.66
C ARG A 28 3.83 11.93 -1.15
N PHE A 29 4.20 10.93 -0.38
CA PHE A 29 3.24 10.00 0.22
C PHE A 29 3.85 9.35 1.46
N ASP A 30 2.95 8.87 2.32
CA ASP A 30 3.26 7.95 3.40
C ASP A 30 2.64 6.60 3.07
N ALA A 31 2.88 5.58 3.90
CA ALA A 31 2.29 4.27 3.71
C ALA A 31 1.75 3.73 5.03
N ILE A 32 0.58 3.10 4.97
CA ILE A 32 0.05 2.32 6.08
C ILE A 32 0.35 0.86 5.79
N ARG A 33 1.07 0.23 6.69
CA ARG A 33 1.45 -1.18 6.58
C ARG A 33 0.39 -2.04 7.23
N VAL A 34 -0.32 -2.82 6.43
CA VAL A 34 -1.42 -3.65 6.91
C VAL A 34 -1.07 -5.11 6.69
N PRO A 35 -1.05 -5.95 7.74
CA PRO A 35 -0.82 -7.39 7.57
C PRO A 35 -1.84 -8.00 6.63
N ALA A 36 -1.40 -9.00 5.84
CA ALA A 36 -2.27 -9.64 4.85
C ALA A 36 -3.54 -10.19 5.48
N GLU A 37 -3.45 -10.79 6.66
CA GLU A 37 -4.62 -11.39 7.32
C GLU A 37 -5.71 -10.37 7.63
N ARG A 38 -5.34 -9.13 7.94
CA ARG A 38 -6.33 -8.08 8.19
C ARG A 38 -7.02 -7.65 6.90
N ILE A 39 -6.27 -7.60 5.82
CA ILE A 39 -6.84 -7.31 4.50
C ILE A 39 -7.79 -8.44 4.07
N TYR A 40 -7.38 -9.69 4.28
CA TYR A 40 -8.24 -10.84 3.95
C TYR A 40 -9.53 -10.84 4.76
N ALA A 41 -9.44 -10.50 6.04
CA ALA A 41 -10.62 -10.40 6.89
C ALA A 41 -11.56 -9.28 6.41
N ALA A 42 -11.01 -8.14 6.01
CA ALA A 42 -11.80 -7.02 5.51
C ALA A 42 -12.46 -7.33 4.16
N ALA A 43 -11.76 -8.06 3.29
CA ALA A 43 -12.29 -8.46 1.99
C ALA A 43 -13.17 -9.71 2.08
N ALA A 44 -13.17 -10.39 3.21
CA ALA A 44 -13.84 -11.68 3.42
C ALA A 44 -13.35 -12.75 2.42
N SER A 45 -12.08 -12.65 2.01
CA SER A 45 -11.48 -13.57 1.03
C SER A 45 -9.97 -13.38 1.02
N ASP A 46 -9.24 -14.44 0.69
CA ASP A 46 -7.80 -14.37 0.41
C ASP A 46 -7.52 -14.52 -1.09
N GLU A 47 -8.55 -14.59 -1.92
CA GLU A 47 -8.40 -14.71 -3.35
C GLU A 47 -7.92 -13.37 -3.92
N PRO A 48 -6.77 -13.34 -4.65
CA PRO A 48 -6.16 -12.08 -5.08
C PRO A 48 -7.07 -11.15 -5.89
N GLY A 49 -7.89 -11.71 -6.76
CA GLY A 49 -8.81 -10.90 -7.57
C GLY A 49 -9.89 -10.25 -6.74
N VAL A 50 -10.43 -10.96 -5.74
CA VAL A 50 -11.44 -10.42 -4.83
C VAL A 50 -10.85 -9.33 -3.97
N VAL A 51 -9.65 -9.56 -3.44
CA VAL A 51 -8.94 -8.58 -2.61
C VAL A 51 -8.68 -7.30 -3.41
N ALA A 52 -8.15 -7.44 -4.63
CA ALA A 52 -7.86 -6.27 -5.46
C ALA A 52 -9.11 -5.47 -5.80
N THR A 53 -10.21 -6.16 -6.13
CA THR A 53 -11.49 -5.51 -6.43
C THR A 53 -12.03 -4.76 -5.23
N THR A 54 -11.96 -5.37 -4.05
CA THR A 54 -12.41 -4.75 -2.80
C THR A 54 -11.60 -3.50 -2.47
N LEU A 55 -10.26 -3.60 -2.56
CA LEU A 55 -9.40 -2.46 -2.26
C LEU A 55 -9.61 -1.33 -3.24
N ARG A 56 -9.78 -1.64 -4.53
CA ARG A 56 -10.08 -0.62 -5.53
C ARG A 56 -11.39 0.09 -5.24
N ALA A 57 -12.43 -0.67 -4.91
CA ALA A 57 -13.76 -0.11 -4.64
C ALA A 57 -13.76 0.80 -3.40
N TRP A 58 -13.04 0.39 -2.35
CA TRP A 58 -13.01 1.13 -1.10
C TRP A 58 -12.04 2.31 -1.10
N LEU A 59 -10.84 2.12 -1.66
CA LEU A 59 -9.75 3.06 -1.50
C LEU A 59 -9.50 3.92 -2.73
N ASP A 60 -9.73 3.35 -3.91
CA ASP A 60 -9.53 4.01 -5.21
C ASP A 60 -8.18 4.73 -5.29
N GLY A 61 -7.15 4.07 -4.79
CA GLY A 61 -5.80 4.61 -4.74
C GLY A 61 -4.76 3.51 -4.69
N PRO A 62 -3.47 3.87 -4.75
CA PRO A 62 -2.40 2.90 -4.91
C PRO A 62 -2.21 2.01 -3.69
N VAL A 63 -2.12 0.71 -3.92
CA VAL A 63 -1.81 -0.30 -2.91
C VAL A 63 -0.75 -1.24 -3.48
N ILE A 64 0.31 -1.47 -2.71
CA ILE A 64 1.41 -2.34 -3.07
C ILE A 64 1.45 -3.50 -2.09
N ARG A 65 1.75 -4.71 -2.58
CA ARG A 65 1.97 -5.88 -1.73
C ARG A 65 3.43 -6.26 -1.74
N ASP A 66 4.00 -6.42 -0.54
CA ASP A 66 5.37 -6.91 -0.36
C ASP A 66 5.32 -8.42 -0.10
N LEU A 67 5.96 -9.18 -0.98
CA LEU A 67 6.00 -10.65 -0.90
C LEU A 67 7.30 -11.18 -0.30
N ARG A 68 8.22 -10.29 0.13
CA ARG A 68 9.49 -10.70 0.70
C ARG A 68 9.36 -11.15 2.15
N SER A 69 8.40 -10.61 2.87
CA SER A 69 8.16 -10.91 4.27
C SER A 69 7.15 -12.05 4.40
N LYS A 70 7.28 -12.86 5.47
CA LYS A 70 6.30 -13.90 5.78
C LYS A 70 4.90 -13.35 6.00
N MET A 71 4.80 -12.12 6.50
CA MET A 71 3.51 -11.47 6.75
C MET A 71 2.88 -10.93 5.48
N SER A 72 3.64 -10.87 4.39
CA SER A 72 3.18 -10.37 3.09
C SER A 72 2.30 -9.13 3.20
N PRO A 73 2.79 -8.06 3.85
CA PRO A 73 1.94 -6.91 4.14
C PRO A 73 1.52 -6.17 2.88
N TYR A 74 0.38 -5.48 3.01
CA TYR A 74 -0.08 -4.51 2.02
C TYR A 74 0.34 -3.13 2.48
N TYR A 75 0.81 -2.31 1.55
CA TYR A 75 1.15 -0.91 1.80
C TYR A 75 0.13 -0.03 1.10
N VAL A 76 -0.66 0.67 1.88
CA VAL A 76 -1.68 1.61 1.39
C VAL A 76 -1.06 2.99 1.36
N LEU A 77 -0.94 3.59 0.19
CA LEU A 77 -0.27 4.88 0.04
C LEU A 77 -1.24 6.01 0.31
N ILE A 78 -0.86 6.91 1.21
CA ILE A 78 -1.71 8.01 1.69
C ILE A 78 -0.94 9.33 1.60
N ALA A 79 -1.66 10.45 1.73
CA ALA A 79 -1.02 11.76 1.77
C ALA A 79 -0.16 11.91 3.03
N PRO A 80 0.99 12.60 2.93
CA PRO A 80 1.86 12.77 4.11
C PRO A 80 1.20 13.56 5.24
N ASP A 81 0.24 14.41 4.92
CA ASP A 81 -0.49 15.21 5.91
C ASP A 81 -1.84 14.59 6.30
N ALA A 82 -2.15 13.39 5.81
CA ALA A 82 -3.40 12.72 6.18
C ALA A 82 -3.35 12.26 7.64
N ASP A 83 -4.48 12.32 8.32
CA ASP A 83 -4.61 11.81 9.67
C ASP A 83 -4.76 10.29 9.66
N TRP A 84 -4.08 9.63 10.57
CA TRP A 84 -4.23 8.19 10.76
C TRP A 84 -4.10 7.86 12.25
N ASP A 85 -5.17 7.33 12.83
CA ASP A 85 -5.22 6.93 14.24
C ASP A 85 -5.58 5.45 14.40
N GLY A 86 -5.51 4.69 13.31
CA GLY A 86 -5.77 3.25 13.34
C GLY A 86 -4.61 2.48 13.97
N PRO A 87 -4.82 1.17 14.24
CA PRO A 87 -3.81 0.33 14.89
C PRO A 87 -2.66 -0.08 13.97
N ASP A 88 -2.83 0.05 12.66
CA ASP A 88 -1.82 -0.37 11.70
C ASP A 88 -0.71 0.67 11.60
N GLU A 89 0.52 0.21 11.37
CA GLU A 89 1.70 1.05 11.40
C GLU A 89 1.73 2.05 10.24
N ARG A 90 1.94 3.32 10.55
CA ARG A 90 2.21 4.36 9.56
C ARG A 90 3.70 4.53 9.37
N LEU A 91 4.15 4.43 8.13
CA LEU A 91 5.53 4.69 7.74
C LEU A 91 5.59 6.08 7.10
N THR A 92 6.52 6.90 7.55
CA THR A 92 6.65 8.28 7.10
C THR A 92 8.13 8.69 6.99
N THR A 93 8.44 9.96 7.16
CA THR A 93 9.80 10.50 7.02
C THR A 93 10.83 9.61 7.74
N GLY A 94 11.90 9.28 7.04
CA GLY A 94 12.95 8.41 7.55
C GLY A 94 12.80 6.96 7.10
N ALA A 95 11.62 6.56 6.62
CA ALA A 95 11.39 5.24 6.07
C ALA A 95 11.44 5.25 4.54
N TYR A 96 11.73 4.09 3.96
CA TYR A 96 11.75 3.90 2.51
C TYR A 96 10.82 2.75 2.15
N LEU A 97 10.19 2.84 0.99
CA LEU A 97 9.31 1.80 0.48
C LEU A 97 9.84 1.30 -0.86
N GLY A 98 9.92 -0.03 -1.00
CA GLY A 98 10.22 -0.64 -2.29
C GLY A 98 8.99 -0.57 -3.18
N VAL A 99 9.06 0.25 -4.24
CA VAL A 99 7.94 0.49 -5.15
C VAL A 99 8.25 -0.16 -6.50
N PRO A 100 7.40 -1.09 -6.99
CA PRO A 100 7.58 -1.63 -8.33
C PRO A 100 7.35 -0.55 -9.36
N ARG A 101 7.99 -0.68 -10.52
CA ARG A 101 7.72 0.23 -11.63
C ARG A 101 6.22 0.21 -11.93
N PRO A 102 5.57 1.39 -12.08
CA PRO A 102 4.13 1.43 -12.38
C PRO A 102 3.77 0.59 -13.61
N GLY A 103 2.74 -0.27 -13.45
CA GLY A 103 2.33 -1.18 -14.51
C GLY A 103 3.13 -2.47 -14.58
N HIS A 104 4.14 -2.64 -13.75
CA HIS A 104 4.99 -3.83 -13.71
C HIS A 104 4.89 -4.51 -12.35
N SER A 105 5.20 -5.80 -12.31
CA SER A 105 5.24 -6.58 -11.07
C SER A 105 6.51 -7.40 -11.04
N THR A 106 7.02 -7.64 -9.83
CA THR A 106 8.15 -8.53 -9.62
C THR A 106 7.71 -9.68 -8.72
N VAL A 107 8.59 -10.69 -8.56
CA VAL A 107 8.31 -11.80 -7.64
C VAL A 107 8.35 -11.35 -6.18
N LEU A 108 8.94 -10.18 -5.89
CA LEU A 108 9.12 -9.68 -4.53
C LEU A 108 8.09 -8.62 -4.14
N SER A 109 7.52 -7.93 -5.12
CA SER A 109 6.60 -6.83 -4.87
C SER A 109 5.70 -6.62 -6.08
N ARG A 110 4.43 -6.28 -5.84
CA ARG A 110 3.48 -6.06 -6.92
C ARG A 110 2.48 -4.96 -6.59
N TRP A 111 1.98 -4.32 -7.63
CA TRP A 111 0.83 -3.43 -7.49
C TRP A 111 -0.43 -4.27 -7.32
N VAL A 112 -1.19 -4.00 -6.26
CA VAL A 112 -2.52 -4.58 -6.06
C VAL A 112 -3.55 -3.66 -6.73
N VAL A 113 -3.42 -2.36 -6.49
CA VAL A 113 -4.23 -1.34 -7.15
C VAL A 113 -3.27 -0.27 -7.66
N LEU A 114 -3.30 0.01 -8.95
CA LEU A 114 -2.52 1.10 -9.53
C LEU A 114 -3.18 2.43 -9.20
N PRO A 115 -2.38 3.52 -9.06
CA PRO A 115 -2.99 4.84 -8.92
C PRO A 115 -3.83 5.13 -10.16
N PRO A 116 -5.11 5.57 -9.98
CA PRO A 116 -6.00 5.83 -11.12
C PRO A 116 -5.54 7.01 -11.97
N HIS A 117 -4.73 7.89 -11.38
CA HIS A 117 -4.09 8.99 -12.11
C HIS A 117 -2.82 9.37 -11.35
N PRO A 118 -1.88 10.13 -11.99
CA PRO A 118 -0.67 10.57 -11.30
C PRO A 118 -1.01 11.37 -10.04
N GLY A 119 -0.35 11.03 -8.94
CA GLY A 119 -0.57 11.70 -7.66
C GLY A 119 -1.77 11.23 -6.85
N ALA A 120 -2.58 10.29 -7.38
CA ALA A 120 -3.69 9.73 -6.63
C ALA A 120 -3.19 8.97 -5.39
N LEU A 121 -3.86 9.17 -4.25
CA LEU A 121 -3.55 8.50 -2.99
C LEU A 121 -4.85 8.02 -2.35
N CYS A 122 -4.72 7.05 -1.43
CA CYS A 122 -5.88 6.50 -0.73
C CYS A 122 -6.37 7.45 0.36
N ASP A 123 -7.68 7.43 0.62
CA ASP A 123 -8.28 8.18 1.72
C ASP A 123 -8.20 7.35 3.00
N THR A 124 -7.56 7.89 4.03
CA THR A 124 -7.39 7.18 5.30
C THR A 124 -8.71 6.86 5.98
N ARG A 125 -9.73 7.68 5.80
CA ARG A 125 -11.05 7.42 6.38
C ARG A 125 -11.67 6.17 5.78
N HIS A 126 -11.52 6.00 4.47
CA HIS A 126 -12.03 4.82 3.80
C HIS A 126 -11.28 3.55 4.24
N LEU A 127 -9.96 3.66 4.39
CA LEU A 127 -9.16 2.53 4.89
C LEU A 127 -9.59 2.16 6.30
N ARG A 128 -9.75 3.14 7.17
CA ARG A 128 -10.17 2.89 8.54
C ARG A 128 -11.51 2.20 8.59
N THR A 129 -12.48 2.68 7.80
CA THR A 129 -13.81 2.08 7.74
C THR A 129 -13.74 0.64 7.23
N LEU A 130 -12.97 0.40 6.17
CA LEU A 130 -12.81 -0.94 5.62
C LEU A 130 -12.23 -1.90 6.66
N LEU A 131 -11.17 -1.51 7.36
CA LEU A 131 -10.54 -2.37 8.36
C LEU A 131 -11.44 -2.58 9.58
N ALA A 132 -12.25 -1.61 9.92
CA ALA A 132 -13.20 -1.73 11.03
C ALA A 132 -14.27 -2.78 10.77
N THR A 133 -14.62 -3.04 9.52
CA THR A 133 -15.62 -4.07 9.21
C THR A 133 -15.13 -5.47 9.58
N ALA A 134 -13.82 -5.71 9.55
CA ALA A 134 -13.25 -7.00 9.90
C ALA A 134 -13.12 -7.20 11.41
N THR A 135 -12.89 -6.13 12.16
CA THR A 135 -12.60 -6.19 13.58
C THR A 135 -13.73 -6.85 14.40
N PRO A 136 -15.02 -6.47 14.22
CA PRO A 136 -16.10 -7.10 14.98
C PRO A 136 -16.21 -8.60 14.72
N LEU A 137 -15.99 -9.04 13.47
CA LEU A 137 -16.05 -10.46 13.14
C LEU A 137 -14.96 -11.25 13.86
N ARG A 138 -13.76 -10.71 13.93
CA ARG A 138 -12.65 -11.34 14.62
C ARG A 138 -12.90 -11.41 16.12
N THR A 139 -13.45 -10.35 16.68
CA THR A 139 -13.79 -10.30 18.11
C THR A 139 -14.85 -11.33 18.46
N VAL A 140 -15.88 -11.46 17.63
CA VAL A 140 -16.97 -12.42 17.86
C VAL A 140 -16.49 -13.84 17.65
N GLY A 141 -15.64 -14.06 16.65
CA GLY A 141 -15.09 -15.37 16.33
C GLY A 141 -14.00 -15.84 17.28
N GLY A 142 -13.47 -14.92 18.03
CA GLY A 142 -12.46 -15.21 19.04
C GLY A 142 -13.11 -15.51 20.38
#